data_e2440cadbbe04f067ac21857b658f2fa
#
_entry.id   e2440cadbbe04f067ac21857b658f2fa
#
_cell.length_a   1.000
_cell.length_b   1.000
_cell.length_c   1.000
_cell.angle_alpha   90.00
_cell.angle_beta   90.00
_cell.angle_gamma   90.00
#
_symmetry.space_group_name_H-M   'P 1'
#
loop_
_entity.id
_entity.type
_entity.pdbx_description
1 polymer ?
#
loop_
_entity_poly.entity_id
_entity_poly.type
_entity_poly.pdbx_seq_one_letter_code
_entity_poly.pdbx_strand_id
1 'polypeptide(L)'
;VDVSNDDLNNPDYINIIGNAIAGINPQDIERIDVLKDASATALYGTRAANGVIVITTKKGAVGPARFSYNHSSKYTRRPRYTDRNINLMNSQQRVQFGKELSDLHYQFPSDMTMVGYEGALNSYYKGLSTYDEFVNSVKWYETVNTDWFDILTQDTYSHDHTFGVSGGNDDIRYYVSAGYNKEDGVSKTTYTERYTALVNLDMTFSKIVKAHFSMNGNVQKKNHLMSEIDAMDYAYNTTRALPCFNPDGTLYYYDKSAYGRTNKPYNKFRYSILNEIENSSNEYDGSTIGAMLEVKVTPITGLDISVSGNYNRSNTLQEQWWGEKTHYVA
;
A
#
# COMPACT_ATOMS: atom_id res chain seq x y z
N VAL A 1 -10.28 -18.77 -4.07
CA VAL A 1 -10.33 -18.21 -2.71
C VAL A 1 -11.79 -18.09 -2.36
N ASP A 2 -12.21 -18.78 -1.28
CA ASP A 2 -13.58 -18.72 -0.77
C ASP A 2 -13.68 -17.46 0.09
N VAL A 3 -14.46 -16.48 -0.33
CA VAL A 3 -14.56 -15.17 0.32
C VAL A 3 -16.01 -15.01 0.76
N SER A 4 -16.24 -14.95 2.06
CA SER A 4 -17.55 -14.65 2.64
C SER A 4 -17.86 -13.13 2.55
N ASN A 5 -19.14 -12.74 2.69
CA ASN A 5 -19.52 -11.33 2.69
C ASN A 5 -18.89 -10.53 3.85
N ASP A 6 -18.59 -11.16 4.98
CA ASP A 6 -17.92 -10.53 6.11
C ASP A 6 -16.43 -10.30 5.81
N ASP A 7 -15.85 -11.14 4.96
CA ASP A 7 -14.45 -11.03 4.54
C ASP A 7 -14.23 -9.87 3.57
N LEU A 8 -15.22 -9.48 2.75
CA LEU A 8 -15.12 -8.35 1.82
C LEU A 8 -14.98 -6.99 2.51
N ASN A 9 -15.35 -6.88 3.77
CA ASN A 9 -15.21 -5.68 4.57
C ASN A 9 -13.89 -5.65 5.39
N ASN A 10 -13.11 -6.73 5.34
CA ASN A 10 -11.83 -6.81 6.03
C ASN A 10 -10.70 -6.40 5.06
N PRO A 11 -9.92 -5.35 5.37
CA PRO A 11 -8.79 -4.90 4.53
C PRO A 11 -7.79 -6.01 4.20
N ASP A 12 -7.61 -6.98 5.08
CA ASP A 12 -6.68 -8.09 4.87
C ASP A 12 -7.16 -9.04 3.77
N TYR A 13 -8.47 -9.26 3.65
CA TYR A 13 -9.04 -10.11 2.58
C TYR A 13 -9.03 -9.41 1.22
N ILE A 14 -9.26 -8.10 1.18
CA ILE A 14 -9.09 -7.30 -0.05
C ILE A 14 -7.65 -7.42 -0.56
N ASN A 15 -6.67 -7.43 0.34
CA ASN A 15 -5.27 -7.65 0.01
C ASN A 15 -4.99 -9.08 -0.49
N ILE A 16 -5.66 -10.10 0.06
CA ILE A 16 -5.52 -11.51 -0.38
C ILE A 16 -6.11 -11.70 -1.78
N ILE A 17 -7.29 -11.14 -2.07
CA ILE A 17 -7.90 -11.17 -3.41
C ILE A 17 -7.05 -10.37 -4.39
N GLY A 18 -6.61 -9.18 -4.00
CA GLY A 18 -5.66 -8.37 -4.77
C GLY A 18 -4.36 -9.12 -5.06
N ASN A 19 -3.86 -9.91 -4.12
CA ASN A 19 -2.65 -10.74 -4.30
C ASN A 19 -2.86 -11.92 -5.27
N ALA A 20 -4.03 -12.54 -5.31
CA ALA A 20 -4.31 -13.63 -6.26
C ALA A 20 -4.33 -13.13 -7.73
N ILE A 21 -4.80 -11.90 -7.97
CA ILE A 21 -4.79 -11.24 -9.28
C ILE A 21 -3.46 -10.51 -9.52
N ALA A 22 -2.81 -10.03 -8.46
CA ALA A 22 -1.56 -9.27 -8.52
C ALA A 22 -0.35 -10.07 -9.06
N GLY A 23 -0.49 -11.39 -9.16
CA GLY A 23 0.52 -12.27 -9.77
C GLY A 23 0.58 -12.18 -11.30
N ILE A 24 -0.41 -11.56 -11.95
CA ILE A 24 -0.49 -11.44 -13.41
C ILE A 24 -0.27 -9.97 -13.79
N ASN A 25 0.58 -9.74 -14.80
CA ASN A 25 0.73 -8.40 -15.35
C ASN A 25 -0.58 -8.01 -16.09
N PRO A 26 -1.22 -6.87 -15.77
CA PRO A 26 -2.43 -6.42 -16.47
C PRO A 26 -2.24 -6.32 -17.99
N GLN A 27 -1.05 -6.01 -18.45
CA GLN A 27 -0.71 -5.94 -19.88
C GLN A 27 -0.72 -7.30 -20.59
N ASP A 28 -0.68 -8.41 -19.82
CA ASP A 28 -0.78 -9.77 -20.36
C ASP A 28 -2.20 -10.30 -20.41
N ILE A 29 -3.16 -9.56 -19.86
CA ILE A 29 -4.57 -9.94 -19.86
C ILE A 29 -5.17 -9.63 -21.24
N GLU A 30 -5.81 -10.63 -21.83
CA GLU A 30 -6.61 -10.48 -23.05
C GLU A 30 -8.08 -10.19 -22.70
N ARG A 31 -8.63 -10.91 -21.70
CA ARG A 31 -10.04 -10.82 -21.31
C ARG A 31 -10.27 -11.22 -19.86
N ILE A 32 -11.24 -10.59 -19.25
CA ILE A 32 -11.77 -10.92 -17.92
C ILE A 32 -13.25 -11.21 -18.06
N ASP A 33 -13.68 -12.43 -17.71
CA ASP A 33 -15.08 -12.85 -17.70
C ASP A 33 -15.53 -13.05 -16.25
N VAL A 34 -16.66 -12.45 -15.89
CA VAL A 34 -17.28 -12.61 -14.57
C VAL A 34 -18.52 -13.50 -14.73
N LEU A 35 -18.42 -14.72 -14.26
CA LEU A 35 -19.49 -15.72 -14.33
C LEU A 35 -20.25 -15.71 -13.00
N LYS A 36 -21.53 -15.33 -13.03
CA LYS A 36 -22.39 -15.23 -11.84
C LYS A 36 -23.51 -16.27 -11.79
N ASP A 37 -23.67 -17.06 -12.85
CA ASP A 37 -24.79 -17.98 -13.02
C ASP A 37 -24.50 -19.41 -12.54
N ALA A 38 -25.56 -20.21 -12.32
CA ALA A 38 -25.45 -21.61 -11.95
C ALA A 38 -24.61 -22.45 -12.95
N SER A 39 -24.49 -22.01 -14.21
CA SER A 39 -23.63 -22.64 -15.23
C SER A 39 -22.14 -22.56 -14.85
N ALA A 40 -21.73 -21.51 -14.16
CA ALA A 40 -20.35 -21.37 -13.65
C ALA A 40 -20.05 -22.40 -12.54
N THR A 41 -21.03 -22.66 -11.66
CA THR A 41 -20.89 -23.66 -10.59
C THR A 41 -20.78 -25.07 -11.12
N ALA A 42 -21.41 -25.36 -12.26
CA ALA A 42 -21.33 -26.68 -12.92
C ALA A 42 -19.92 -26.98 -13.45
N LEU A 43 -19.18 -25.94 -13.92
CA LEU A 43 -17.82 -26.10 -14.45
C LEU A 43 -16.73 -26.06 -13.38
N TYR A 44 -16.92 -25.26 -12.30
CA TYR A 44 -15.91 -25.00 -11.30
C TYR A 44 -16.23 -25.58 -9.91
N GLY A 45 -17.34 -26.32 -9.79
CA GLY A 45 -17.77 -27.01 -8.57
C GLY A 45 -18.27 -26.08 -7.48
N THR A 46 -18.31 -26.60 -6.24
CA THR A 46 -18.88 -25.87 -5.09
C THR A 46 -18.14 -24.59 -4.72
N ARG A 47 -16.88 -24.44 -5.12
CA ARG A 47 -16.08 -23.21 -4.93
C ARG A 47 -16.60 -22.01 -5.75
N ALA A 48 -17.45 -22.24 -6.73
CA ALA A 48 -18.03 -21.22 -7.59
C ALA A 48 -19.39 -20.70 -7.09
N ALA A 49 -19.82 -21.05 -5.87
CA ALA A 49 -21.13 -20.65 -5.33
C ALA A 49 -21.36 -19.12 -5.32
N ASN A 50 -20.29 -18.34 -5.15
CA ASN A 50 -20.32 -16.87 -5.13
C ASN A 50 -19.94 -16.23 -6.49
N GLY A 51 -19.78 -17.04 -7.55
CA GLY A 51 -19.33 -16.61 -8.87
C GLY A 51 -17.84 -16.92 -9.14
N VAL A 52 -17.46 -16.79 -10.41
CA VAL A 52 -16.09 -17.06 -10.88
C VAL A 52 -15.61 -15.90 -11.73
N ILE A 53 -14.38 -15.46 -11.50
CA ILE A 53 -13.67 -14.53 -12.37
C ILE A 53 -12.66 -15.35 -13.18
N VAL A 54 -12.89 -15.41 -14.50
CA VAL A 54 -11.98 -16.09 -15.44
C VAL A 54 -11.10 -15.06 -16.11
N ILE A 55 -9.78 -15.19 -15.93
CA ILE A 55 -8.79 -14.32 -16.55
C ILE A 55 -8.14 -15.09 -17.68
N THR A 56 -8.30 -14.60 -18.91
CA THR A 56 -7.66 -15.15 -20.09
C THR A 56 -6.46 -14.29 -20.43
N THR A 57 -5.27 -14.90 -20.49
CA THR A 57 -4.03 -14.22 -20.87
C THR A 57 -3.80 -14.27 -22.37
N LYS A 58 -3.02 -13.33 -22.89
CA LYS A 58 -2.64 -13.24 -24.31
C LYS A 58 -1.98 -14.51 -24.78
N LYS A 59 -2.28 -14.89 -26.02
CA LYS A 59 -1.76 -16.08 -26.72
C LYS A 59 -0.96 -15.70 -27.95
N GLY A 60 -0.16 -16.62 -28.44
CA GLY A 60 0.52 -16.49 -29.71
C GLY A 60 -0.43 -16.56 -30.91
N ALA A 61 -0.07 -15.89 -31.99
CA ALA A 61 -0.77 -15.95 -33.27
C ALA A 61 0.15 -16.48 -34.35
N VAL A 62 -0.42 -17.10 -35.39
CA VAL A 62 0.36 -17.53 -36.56
C VAL A 62 0.97 -16.30 -37.25
N GLY A 63 2.24 -16.35 -37.53
CA GLY A 63 2.99 -15.29 -38.20
C GLY A 63 4.41 -15.10 -37.65
N PRO A 64 5.17 -14.17 -38.22
CA PRO A 64 6.52 -13.88 -37.77
C PRO A 64 6.52 -13.35 -36.33
N ALA A 65 7.65 -13.44 -35.68
CA ALA A 65 7.81 -12.90 -34.31
C ALA A 65 7.48 -11.39 -34.28
N ARG A 66 6.60 -11.02 -33.39
CA ARG A 66 6.20 -9.63 -33.13
C ARG A 66 6.63 -9.25 -31.73
N PHE A 67 7.36 -8.15 -31.63
CA PHE A 67 7.82 -7.58 -30.39
C PHE A 67 6.89 -6.45 -29.97
N SER A 68 6.57 -6.38 -28.71
CA SER A 68 5.79 -5.30 -28.10
C SER A 68 6.54 -4.77 -26.88
N TYR A 69 6.52 -3.46 -26.73
CA TYR A 69 6.99 -2.80 -25.52
C TYR A 69 5.96 -1.77 -25.10
N ASN A 70 5.50 -1.91 -23.87
CA ASN A 70 4.59 -0.96 -23.25
C ASN A 70 5.28 -0.30 -22.07
N HIS A 71 5.15 1.00 -21.98
CA HIS A 71 5.60 1.79 -20.86
C HIS A 71 4.48 2.69 -20.40
N SER A 72 4.23 2.70 -19.10
CA SER A 72 3.37 3.70 -18.49
C SER A 72 4.08 4.35 -17.30
N SER A 73 3.82 5.63 -17.08
CA SER A 73 4.33 6.34 -15.93
C SER A 73 3.23 7.19 -15.32
N LYS A 74 3.26 7.29 -14.00
CA LYS A 74 2.31 8.05 -13.21
C LYS A 74 3.06 8.96 -12.25
N TYR A 75 2.79 10.25 -12.35
CA TYR A 75 3.23 11.22 -11.36
C TYR A 75 2.06 11.54 -10.42
N THR A 76 2.30 11.46 -9.11
CA THR A 76 1.31 11.86 -8.08
C THR A 76 1.94 12.91 -7.19
N ARG A 77 1.31 14.08 -7.15
CA ARG A 77 1.76 15.19 -6.30
C ARG A 77 1.29 14.96 -4.86
N ARG A 78 2.19 15.12 -3.89
CA ARG A 78 1.84 15.12 -2.47
C ARG A 78 0.90 16.29 -2.11
N PRO A 79 0.11 16.19 -1.04
CA PRO A 79 -0.62 17.32 -0.49
C PRO A 79 0.32 18.42 -0.02
N ARG A 80 -0.14 19.68 -0.08
CA ARG A 80 0.59 20.87 0.39
C ARG A 80 -0.36 21.80 1.11
N TYR A 81 0.11 22.47 2.15
CA TYR A 81 -0.72 23.45 2.89
C TYR A 81 -1.25 24.59 2.03
N THR A 82 -0.68 24.82 0.84
CA THR A 82 -1.17 25.79 -0.15
C THR A 82 -2.28 25.25 -1.04
N ASP A 83 -2.65 23.98 -0.93
CA ASP A 83 -3.71 23.40 -1.74
C ASP A 83 -5.08 23.94 -1.28
N ARG A 84 -5.94 24.26 -2.24
CA ARG A 84 -7.23 24.91 -1.99
C ARG A 84 -8.15 24.13 -1.05
N ASN A 85 -8.01 22.84 -1.01
CA ASN A 85 -8.83 21.95 -0.18
C ASN A 85 -8.23 21.69 1.20
N ILE A 86 -7.01 22.19 1.48
CA ILE A 86 -6.34 22.06 2.77
C ILE A 86 -6.45 23.41 3.48
N ASN A 87 -7.38 23.49 4.43
CA ASN A 87 -7.65 24.70 5.18
C ASN A 87 -7.26 24.51 6.67
N LEU A 88 -5.95 24.43 6.92
CA LEU A 88 -5.38 24.21 8.24
C LEU A 88 -4.67 25.47 8.73
N MET A 89 -4.77 25.72 10.04
CA MET A 89 -4.13 26.87 10.69
C MET A 89 -2.61 26.81 10.56
N ASN A 90 -1.98 27.95 10.26
CA ASN A 90 -0.55 28.10 10.45
C ASN A 90 -0.21 28.24 11.95
N SER A 91 1.08 28.27 12.30
CA SER A 91 1.52 28.36 13.70
C SER A 91 1.02 29.59 14.40
N GLN A 92 1.07 30.76 13.76
CA GLN A 92 0.62 32.01 14.34
C GLN A 92 -0.89 31.97 14.63
N GLN A 93 -1.70 31.52 13.67
CA GLN A 93 -3.15 31.34 13.85
C GLN A 93 -3.48 30.36 14.97
N ARG A 94 -2.71 29.24 15.05
CA ARG A 94 -2.93 28.23 16.09
C ARG A 94 -2.57 28.76 17.49
N VAL A 95 -1.48 29.51 17.61
CA VAL A 95 -1.08 30.16 18.88
C VAL A 95 -2.12 31.20 19.29
N GLN A 96 -2.57 32.02 18.36
CA GLN A 96 -3.63 33.02 18.61
C GLN A 96 -4.94 32.34 19.06
N PHE A 97 -5.35 31.25 18.39
CA PHE A 97 -6.52 30.47 18.78
C PHE A 97 -6.41 29.91 20.21
N GLY A 98 -5.22 29.35 20.56
CA GLY A 98 -4.97 28.86 21.91
C GLY A 98 -5.04 29.96 22.97
N LYS A 99 -4.55 31.17 22.65
CA LYS A 99 -4.67 32.34 23.51
C LYS A 99 -6.13 32.75 23.73
N GLU A 100 -6.93 32.82 22.66
CA GLU A 100 -8.36 33.15 22.75
C GLU A 100 -9.14 32.13 23.58
N LEU A 101 -8.86 30.83 23.42
CA LEU A 101 -9.47 29.79 24.26
C LEU A 101 -9.10 29.96 25.75
N SER A 102 -7.86 30.31 26.03
CA SER A 102 -7.39 30.56 27.39
C SER A 102 -8.08 31.80 28.00
N ASP A 103 -8.22 32.90 27.24
CA ASP A 103 -8.92 34.12 27.67
C ASP A 103 -10.39 33.86 27.92
N LEU A 104 -11.00 32.91 27.19
CA LEU A 104 -12.38 32.45 27.42
C LEU A 104 -12.51 31.41 28.56
N HIS A 105 -11.42 31.09 29.27
CA HIS A 105 -11.36 30.09 30.33
C HIS A 105 -11.86 28.71 29.91
N TYR A 106 -11.56 28.33 28.64
CA TYR A 106 -11.88 27.00 28.13
C TYR A 106 -11.15 25.91 28.92
N GLN A 107 -11.89 24.91 29.36
CA GLN A 107 -11.33 23.77 30.10
C GLN A 107 -10.84 22.73 29.13
N PHE A 108 -9.53 22.64 28.97
CA PHE A 108 -8.91 21.60 28.16
C PHE A 108 -9.06 20.22 28.80
N PRO A 109 -9.31 19.16 28.02
CA PRO A 109 -9.29 17.80 28.52
C PRO A 109 -7.96 17.47 29.22
N SER A 110 -8.02 16.73 30.32
CA SER A 110 -6.83 16.41 31.14
C SER A 110 -5.79 15.55 30.43
N ASP A 111 -6.20 14.87 29.37
CA ASP A 111 -5.44 13.98 28.52
C ASP A 111 -4.94 14.66 27.23
N MET A 112 -5.30 15.91 27.02
CA MET A 112 -4.84 16.68 25.87
C MET A 112 -3.32 16.83 25.90
N THR A 113 -2.71 16.63 24.74
CA THR A 113 -1.29 16.94 24.52
C THR A 113 -1.06 18.44 24.60
N MET A 114 -0.35 18.88 25.65
CA MET A 114 -0.05 20.29 25.89
C MET A 114 1.20 20.71 25.12
N VAL A 115 0.99 21.27 23.93
CA VAL A 115 2.04 21.82 23.07
C VAL A 115 1.70 23.25 22.63
N GLY A 116 2.64 23.96 22.08
CA GLY A 116 2.40 25.34 21.61
C GLY A 116 2.07 26.28 22.77
N TYR A 117 1.07 27.16 22.58
CA TYR A 117 0.65 28.15 23.56
C TYR A 117 0.21 27.50 24.89
N GLU A 118 -0.64 26.49 24.81
CA GLU A 118 -1.19 25.79 25.98
C GLU A 118 -0.08 25.10 26.79
N GLY A 119 0.90 24.53 26.12
CA GLY A 119 2.06 23.90 26.76
C GLY A 119 2.93 24.92 27.49
N ALA A 120 3.22 26.05 26.85
CA ALA A 120 3.98 27.15 27.45
C ALA A 120 3.26 27.75 28.66
N LEU A 121 1.95 28.00 28.53
CA LEU A 121 1.11 28.55 29.61
C LEU A 121 1.02 27.60 30.80
N ASN A 122 0.83 26.31 30.55
CA ASN A 122 0.80 25.28 31.59
C ASN A 122 2.12 25.18 32.35
N SER A 123 3.27 25.30 31.66
CA SER A 123 4.59 25.34 32.26
C SER A 123 4.76 26.56 33.18
N TYR A 124 4.29 27.72 32.74
CA TYR A 124 4.32 28.96 33.54
C TYR A 124 3.45 28.85 34.80
N TYR A 125 2.20 28.38 34.68
CA TYR A 125 1.30 28.20 35.84
C TYR A 125 1.79 27.15 36.85
N LYS A 126 2.55 26.17 36.40
CA LYS A 126 3.19 25.18 37.28
C LYS A 126 4.49 25.68 37.93
N GLY A 127 4.93 26.90 37.60
CA GLY A 127 6.17 27.44 38.09
C GLY A 127 7.42 26.78 37.51
N LEU A 128 7.28 26.07 36.37
CA LEU A 128 8.39 25.43 35.65
C LEU A 128 9.10 26.38 34.70
N SER A 129 8.55 27.54 34.42
CA SER A 129 9.13 28.60 33.62
C SER A 129 8.79 29.98 34.18
N THR A 130 9.67 30.95 33.97
CA THR A 130 9.44 32.37 34.26
C THR A 130 8.51 32.99 33.23
N TYR A 131 8.00 34.18 33.50
CA TYR A 131 7.18 34.92 32.54
C TYR A 131 7.92 35.23 31.23
N ASP A 132 9.20 35.61 31.31
CA ASP A 132 10.01 35.90 30.13
C ASP A 132 10.25 34.64 29.28
N GLU A 133 10.48 33.49 29.90
CA GLU A 133 10.57 32.19 29.21
C GLU A 133 9.27 31.81 28.55
N PHE A 134 8.13 32.03 29.22
CA PHE A 134 6.80 31.83 28.63
C PHE A 134 6.63 32.68 27.37
N VAL A 135 6.88 34.00 27.45
CA VAL A 135 6.75 34.93 26.31
C VAL A 135 7.67 34.51 25.16
N ASN A 136 8.91 34.13 25.45
CA ASN A 136 9.86 33.67 24.44
C ASN A 136 9.42 32.37 23.79
N SER A 137 8.89 31.43 24.57
CA SER A 137 8.35 30.17 24.04
C SER A 137 7.15 30.41 23.11
N VAL A 138 6.24 31.31 23.47
CA VAL A 138 5.07 31.68 22.63
C VAL A 138 5.56 32.26 21.31
N LYS A 139 6.48 33.24 21.33
CA LYS A 139 7.08 33.83 20.12
C LYS A 139 7.73 32.77 19.23
N TRP A 140 8.42 31.82 19.82
CA TRP A 140 9.04 30.74 19.07
C TRP A 140 7.97 29.86 18.39
N TYR A 141 6.93 29.44 19.13
CA TYR A 141 5.86 28.63 18.56
C TYR A 141 5.13 29.33 17.42
N GLU A 142 4.99 30.66 17.43
CA GLU A 142 4.39 31.43 16.33
C GLU A 142 5.20 31.30 15.02
N THR A 143 6.49 31.02 15.09
CA THR A 143 7.41 30.98 13.94
C THR A 143 7.71 29.57 13.43
N VAL A 144 7.37 28.51 14.16
CA VAL A 144 7.72 27.11 13.85
C VAL A 144 7.22 26.67 12.48
N ASN A 145 5.94 26.84 12.20
CA ASN A 145 5.30 26.53 10.90
C ASN A 145 5.71 25.19 10.28
N THR A 146 5.74 24.12 11.08
CA THR A 146 6.11 22.78 10.61
C THR A 146 5.27 22.38 9.38
N ASP A 147 5.92 21.98 8.32
CA ASP A 147 5.26 21.41 7.14
C ASP A 147 5.27 19.87 7.26
N TRP A 148 4.24 19.34 7.94
CA TRP A 148 4.10 17.89 8.15
C TRP A 148 3.93 17.14 6.83
N PHE A 149 3.29 17.75 5.81
CA PHE A 149 3.20 17.13 4.49
C PHE A 149 4.58 17.00 3.83
N ASP A 150 5.45 18.02 3.95
CA ASP A 150 6.81 17.95 3.41
C ASP A 150 7.67 16.93 4.13
N ILE A 151 7.51 16.85 5.45
CA ILE A 151 8.29 15.95 6.30
C ILE A 151 7.91 14.50 6.05
N LEU A 152 6.60 14.18 5.98
CA LEU A 152 6.09 12.81 6.00
C LEU A 152 5.72 12.26 4.62
N THR A 153 5.52 13.13 3.64
CA THR A 153 5.07 12.74 2.30
C THR A 153 6.01 13.22 1.21
N GLN A 154 5.88 12.63 0.04
CA GLN A 154 6.68 12.94 -1.15
C GLN A 154 5.84 12.95 -2.41
N ASP A 155 6.29 13.73 -3.41
CA ASP A 155 5.82 13.56 -4.77
C ASP A 155 6.32 12.20 -5.28
N THR A 156 5.48 11.44 -5.99
CA THR A 156 5.85 10.09 -6.42
C THR A 156 5.89 9.97 -7.93
N TYR A 157 6.78 9.12 -8.41
CA TYR A 157 6.88 8.74 -9.80
C TYR A 157 6.87 7.22 -9.92
N SER A 158 5.72 6.68 -10.31
CA SER A 158 5.55 5.24 -10.53
C SER A 158 5.69 4.92 -12.01
N HIS A 159 6.25 3.77 -12.33
CA HIS A 159 6.45 3.34 -13.72
C HIS A 159 6.26 1.84 -13.88
N ASP A 160 5.79 1.49 -15.07
CA ASP A 160 5.57 0.12 -15.52
C ASP A 160 6.25 -0.07 -16.88
N HIS A 161 6.91 -1.19 -17.03
CA HIS A 161 7.57 -1.61 -18.26
C HIS A 161 7.16 -3.04 -18.56
N THR A 162 6.62 -3.30 -19.73
CA THR A 162 6.28 -4.64 -20.18
C THR A 162 6.83 -4.88 -21.57
N PHE A 163 7.65 -5.90 -21.70
CA PHE A 163 8.17 -6.41 -22.96
C PHE A 163 7.46 -7.71 -23.30
N GLY A 164 7.00 -7.86 -24.53
CA GLY A 164 6.31 -9.05 -25.02
C GLY A 164 6.81 -9.50 -26.39
N VAL A 165 6.80 -10.80 -26.61
CA VAL A 165 7.11 -11.43 -27.88
C VAL A 165 6.02 -12.44 -28.18
N SER A 166 5.43 -12.40 -29.37
CA SER A 166 4.45 -13.37 -29.84
C SER A 166 4.70 -13.77 -31.29
N GLY A 167 4.35 -14.99 -31.63
CA GLY A 167 4.49 -15.50 -33.01
C GLY A 167 4.20 -16.98 -33.07
N GLY A 168 4.51 -17.58 -34.21
CA GLY A 168 4.39 -19.01 -34.41
C GLY A 168 3.95 -19.42 -35.81
N ASN A 169 3.68 -20.70 -35.93
CA ASN A 169 3.12 -21.32 -37.14
C ASN A 169 1.87 -22.14 -36.76
N ASP A 170 1.39 -22.97 -37.65
CA ASP A 170 0.20 -23.82 -37.40
C ASP A 170 0.46 -24.89 -36.33
N ASP A 171 1.73 -25.31 -36.13
CA ASP A 171 2.11 -26.35 -35.18
C ASP A 171 2.41 -25.77 -33.78
N ILE A 172 3.06 -24.59 -33.72
CA ILE A 172 3.49 -23.99 -32.46
C ILE A 172 3.22 -22.50 -32.49
N ARG A 173 2.46 -21.99 -31.50
CA ARG A 173 2.25 -20.56 -31.28
C ARG A 173 2.71 -20.22 -29.86
N TYR A 174 3.36 -19.10 -29.71
CA TYR A 174 3.91 -18.67 -28.44
C TYR A 174 3.61 -17.20 -28.13
N TYR A 175 3.44 -16.93 -26.86
CA TYR A 175 3.46 -15.61 -26.24
C TYR A 175 4.36 -15.66 -25.03
N VAL A 176 5.33 -14.75 -24.95
CA VAL A 176 6.25 -14.60 -23.81
C VAL A 176 6.28 -13.14 -23.42
N SER A 177 6.16 -12.85 -22.15
CA SER A 177 6.30 -11.49 -21.63
C SER A 177 7.14 -11.44 -20.37
N ALA A 178 7.77 -10.29 -20.14
CA ALA A 178 8.43 -9.91 -18.93
C ALA A 178 8.02 -8.48 -18.54
N GLY A 179 7.69 -8.26 -17.28
CA GLY A 179 7.23 -6.98 -16.77
C GLY A 179 8.00 -6.56 -15.52
N TYR A 180 8.20 -5.26 -15.39
CA TYR A 180 8.71 -4.59 -14.20
C TYR A 180 7.79 -3.43 -13.85
N ASN A 181 7.33 -3.39 -12.61
CA ASN A 181 6.51 -2.32 -12.07
C ASN A 181 7.14 -1.80 -10.78
N LYS A 182 7.25 -0.48 -10.66
CA LYS A 182 7.63 0.20 -9.42
C LYS A 182 6.61 1.28 -9.11
N GLU A 183 6.06 1.23 -7.90
CA GLU A 183 5.13 2.21 -7.37
C GLU A 183 5.67 2.76 -6.06
N ASP A 184 6.01 4.05 -6.06
CA ASP A 184 6.36 4.77 -4.84
C ASP A 184 5.09 5.29 -4.16
N GLY A 185 4.98 5.11 -2.85
CA GLY A 185 3.88 5.63 -2.05
C GLY A 185 4.05 7.11 -1.74
N VAL A 186 2.92 7.81 -1.53
CA VAL A 186 2.92 9.22 -1.12
C VAL A 186 3.51 9.40 0.28
N SER A 187 3.31 8.46 1.20
CA SER A 187 4.05 8.41 2.46
C SER A 187 5.50 8.03 2.18
N LYS A 188 6.47 8.80 2.74
CA LYS A 188 7.90 8.49 2.55
C LYS A 188 8.22 7.08 3.01
N THR A 189 9.25 6.49 2.43
CA THR A 189 9.74 5.11 2.67
C THR A 189 8.83 3.99 2.16
N THR A 190 7.59 4.28 1.72
CA THR A 190 6.69 3.25 1.21
C THR A 190 6.86 3.04 -0.29
N TYR A 191 6.94 1.78 -0.71
CA TYR A 191 7.02 1.42 -2.13
C TYR A 191 6.54 -0.01 -2.39
N THR A 192 6.25 -0.29 -3.66
CA THR A 192 6.03 -1.65 -4.18
C THR A 192 6.86 -1.83 -5.44
N GLU A 193 7.63 -2.90 -5.49
CA GLU A 193 8.33 -3.36 -6.69
C GLU A 193 7.83 -4.74 -7.08
N ARG A 194 7.58 -4.96 -8.37
CA ARG A 194 7.09 -6.23 -8.88
C ARG A 194 7.74 -6.60 -10.21
N TYR A 195 8.21 -7.80 -10.29
CA TYR A 195 8.70 -8.44 -11.51
C TYR A 195 7.72 -9.53 -11.91
N THR A 196 7.35 -9.61 -13.17
CA THR A 196 6.42 -10.62 -13.70
C THR A 196 7.01 -11.28 -14.94
N ALA A 197 6.66 -12.53 -15.15
CA ALA A 197 6.96 -13.27 -16.36
C ALA A 197 5.79 -14.17 -16.73
N LEU A 198 5.49 -14.29 -18.03
CA LEU A 198 4.47 -15.17 -18.56
C LEU A 198 4.99 -15.87 -19.83
N VAL A 199 4.72 -17.16 -19.93
CA VAL A 199 4.97 -17.96 -21.11
C VAL A 199 3.70 -18.73 -21.42
N ASN A 200 3.18 -18.58 -22.64
CA ASN A 200 2.06 -19.36 -23.18
C ASN A 200 2.51 -20.03 -24.49
N LEU A 201 2.31 -21.33 -24.56
CA LEU A 201 2.62 -22.15 -25.73
C LEU A 201 1.39 -22.96 -26.12
N ASP A 202 0.93 -22.77 -27.36
CA ASP A 202 -0.09 -23.63 -27.98
C ASP A 202 0.61 -24.54 -29.00
N MET A 203 0.51 -25.85 -28.82
CA MET A 203 1.17 -26.86 -29.62
C MET A 203 0.15 -27.77 -30.29
N THR A 204 0.27 -28.00 -31.59
CA THR A 204 -0.55 -28.91 -32.38
C THR A 204 0.34 -30.04 -32.89
N PHE A 205 0.34 -31.19 -32.20
CA PHE A 205 1.16 -32.33 -32.58
C PHE A 205 0.58 -33.10 -33.77
N SER A 206 -0.72 -33.09 -33.90
CA SER A 206 -1.47 -33.71 -35.00
C SER A 206 -2.87 -33.11 -35.07
N LYS A 207 -3.66 -33.57 -36.11
CA LYS A 207 -5.11 -33.20 -36.16
C LYS A 207 -5.91 -33.69 -34.96
N ILE A 208 -5.38 -34.65 -34.21
CA ILE A 208 -6.03 -35.30 -33.08
C ILE A 208 -5.52 -34.75 -31.73
N VAL A 209 -4.24 -34.41 -31.65
CA VAL A 209 -3.59 -34.08 -30.37
C VAL A 209 -3.11 -32.63 -30.36
N LYS A 210 -3.58 -31.87 -29.39
CA LYS A 210 -3.13 -30.51 -29.11
C LYS A 210 -2.75 -30.39 -27.64
N ALA A 211 -1.81 -29.50 -27.34
CA ALA A 211 -1.47 -29.16 -25.96
C ALA A 211 -1.38 -27.64 -25.79
N HIS A 212 -1.73 -27.19 -24.61
CA HIS A 212 -1.53 -25.83 -24.14
C HIS A 212 -0.69 -25.85 -22.88
N PHE A 213 0.44 -25.13 -22.89
CA PHE A 213 1.28 -24.92 -21.74
C PHE A 213 1.28 -23.45 -21.37
N SER A 214 1.05 -23.15 -20.10
CA SER A 214 1.13 -21.81 -19.54
C SER A 214 1.99 -21.83 -18.28
N MET A 215 2.91 -20.89 -18.16
CA MET A 215 3.72 -20.69 -16.96
C MET A 215 3.77 -19.20 -16.65
N ASN A 216 3.47 -18.84 -15.42
CA ASN A 216 3.57 -17.48 -14.91
C ASN A 216 4.38 -17.42 -13.64
N GLY A 217 5.06 -16.32 -13.44
CA GLY A 217 5.81 -16.05 -12.21
C GLY A 217 5.76 -14.59 -11.84
N ASN A 218 5.77 -14.32 -10.55
CA ASN A 218 6.00 -12.98 -10.04
C ASN A 218 6.89 -13.00 -8.80
N VAL A 219 7.64 -11.92 -8.64
CA VAL A 219 8.33 -11.58 -7.39
C VAL A 219 7.92 -10.17 -7.03
N GLN A 220 7.52 -9.96 -5.78
CA GLN A 220 7.04 -8.68 -5.28
C GLN A 220 7.74 -8.33 -3.98
N LYS A 221 8.21 -7.09 -3.89
CA LYS A 221 8.72 -6.49 -2.66
C LYS A 221 7.87 -5.28 -2.31
N LYS A 222 7.53 -5.14 -1.03
CA LYS A 222 6.81 -3.97 -0.53
C LYS A 222 7.45 -3.50 0.76
N ASN A 223 7.48 -2.19 0.94
CA ASN A 223 7.74 -1.58 2.22
C ASN A 223 6.57 -0.67 2.59
N HIS A 224 6.02 -0.87 3.77
CA HIS A 224 4.90 -0.11 4.31
C HIS A 224 5.29 0.49 5.66
N LEU A 225 4.60 1.54 6.05
CA LEU A 225 4.63 1.96 7.45
C LEU A 225 3.97 0.89 8.31
N MET A 226 4.31 0.86 9.59
CA MET A 226 3.60 0.05 10.57
C MET A 226 2.13 0.49 10.62
N SER A 227 1.22 -0.43 10.93
CA SER A 227 -0.24 -0.17 10.95
C SER A 227 -0.64 0.94 11.92
N GLU A 228 0.15 1.15 12.97
CA GLU A 228 -0.05 2.18 13.99
C GLU A 228 0.46 3.56 13.57
N ILE A 229 1.15 3.65 12.43
CA ILE A 229 1.72 4.90 11.90
C ILE A 229 0.96 5.31 10.65
N ASP A 230 0.05 6.24 10.77
CA ASP A 230 -0.59 6.90 9.64
C ASP A 230 0.04 8.28 9.43
N ALA A 231 0.97 8.37 8.48
CA ALA A 231 1.68 9.60 8.15
C ALA A 231 0.74 10.67 7.57
N MET A 232 -0.29 10.25 6.83
CA MET A 232 -1.23 11.17 6.21
C MET A 232 -2.18 11.75 7.25
N ASP A 233 -2.79 10.89 8.08
CA ASP A 233 -3.65 11.32 9.19
C ASP A 233 -2.87 12.24 10.15
N TYR A 234 -1.64 11.89 10.47
CA TYR A 234 -0.78 12.72 11.31
C TYR A 234 -0.54 14.10 10.70
N ALA A 235 -0.26 14.20 9.40
CA ALA A 235 -0.02 15.47 8.72
C ALA A 235 -1.27 16.37 8.69
N TYR A 236 -2.46 15.78 8.58
CA TYR A 236 -3.72 16.52 8.62
C TYR A 236 -4.12 16.97 10.02
N ASN A 237 -3.88 16.15 11.03
CA ASN A 237 -4.43 16.36 12.37
C ASN A 237 -3.43 16.98 13.36
N THR A 238 -2.14 17.06 12.98
CA THR A 238 -1.11 17.64 13.85
C THR A 238 -0.94 19.13 13.56
N THR A 239 -0.95 19.91 14.64
CA THR A 239 -0.74 21.36 14.53
C THR A 239 0.63 21.71 13.95
N ARG A 240 0.68 22.72 13.10
CA ARG A 240 1.93 23.28 12.55
C ARG A 240 2.78 24.00 13.61
N ALA A 241 2.19 24.36 14.76
CA ALA A 241 2.92 24.92 15.89
C ALA A 241 3.72 23.87 16.69
N LEU A 242 3.50 22.57 16.44
CA LEU A 242 4.34 21.51 17.01
C LEU A 242 5.63 21.41 16.20
N PRO A 243 6.81 21.61 16.82
CA PRO A 243 8.08 21.45 16.13
C PRO A 243 8.33 19.98 15.76
N CYS A 244 8.99 19.73 14.65
CA CYS A 244 9.55 18.42 14.32
C CYS A 244 10.96 18.26 14.89
N PHE A 245 11.70 19.36 14.94
CA PHE A 245 13.08 19.41 15.43
C PHE A 245 13.26 20.49 16.47
N ASN A 246 14.17 20.27 17.39
CA ASN A 246 14.69 21.28 18.31
C ASN A 246 15.57 22.29 17.54
N PRO A 247 15.88 23.46 18.12
CA PRO A 247 16.79 24.44 17.50
C PRO A 247 18.20 23.91 17.21
N ASP A 248 18.64 22.86 17.90
CA ASP A 248 19.92 22.17 17.70
C ASP A 248 19.88 21.09 16.61
N GLY A 249 18.70 20.89 15.95
CA GLY A 249 18.51 19.91 14.89
C GLY A 249 18.16 18.50 15.38
N THR A 250 18.09 18.27 16.68
CA THR A 250 17.62 16.98 17.23
C THR A 250 16.12 16.82 17.10
N LEU A 251 15.61 15.58 17.09
CA LEU A 251 14.17 15.32 17.04
C LEU A 251 13.46 15.92 18.26
N TYR A 252 12.34 16.58 18.00
CA TYR A 252 11.46 17.07 19.05
C TYR A 252 10.51 15.97 19.51
N TYR A 253 10.46 15.72 20.81
CA TYR A 253 9.55 14.78 21.43
C TYR A 253 8.53 15.51 22.31
N TYR A 254 7.28 15.07 22.23
CA TYR A 254 6.20 15.58 23.06
C TYR A 254 5.50 14.46 23.81
N ASP A 255 4.80 14.79 24.91
CA ASP A 255 4.05 13.81 25.67
C ASP A 255 2.75 13.48 24.98
N LYS A 256 2.55 12.20 24.66
CA LYS A 256 1.32 11.63 24.12
C LYS A 256 0.70 10.70 25.15
N SER A 257 -0.64 10.66 25.21
CA SER A 257 -1.35 9.77 26.12
C SER A 257 -1.75 8.48 25.39
N ALA A 258 -1.47 7.32 25.99
CA ALA A 258 -2.06 6.06 25.59
C ALA A 258 -3.38 5.84 26.32
N TYR A 259 -4.36 5.27 25.62
CA TYR A 259 -5.68 5.00 26.17
C TYR A 259 -5.81 3.49 26.45
N GLY A 260 -6.28 3.16 27.65
CA GLY A 260 -6.65 1.79 27.99
C GLY A 260 -8.02 1.40 27.42
N ARG A 261 -8.42 0.15 27.62
CA ARG A 261 -9.72 -0.39 27.19
C ARG A 261 -10.94 0.40 27.68
N THR A 262 -10.80 1.25 28.70
CA THR A 262 -11.85 2.10 29.30
C THR A 262 -11.85 3.52 28.79
N ASN A 263 -11.12 3.83 27.72
CA ASN A 263 -10.91 5.20 27.21
C ASN A 263 -10.38 6.21 28.27
N LYS A 264 -9.71 5.72 29.30
CA LYS A 264 -9.01 6.55 30.27
C LYS A 264 -7.53 6.56 29.95
N PRO A 265 -6.86 7.72 29.95
CA PRO A 265 -5.42 7.78 29.79
C PRO A 265 -4.77 7.06 30.98
N TYR A 266 -3.95 6.05 30.70
CA TYR A 266 -3.27 5.33 31.77
C TYR A 266 -1.75 5.50 31.74
N ASN A 267 -1.20 5.95 30.60
CA ASN A 267 0.23 6.17 30.47
C ASN A 267 0.52 7.38 29.57
N LYS A 268 1.56 8.12 29.93
CA LYS A 268 2.15 9.13 29.04
C LYS A 268 3.51 8.65 28.58
N PHE A 269 3.80 8.85 27.32
CA PHE A 269 5.07 8.49 26.70
C PHE A 269 5.55 9.62 25.79
N ARG A 270 6.86 9.71 25.62
CA ARG A 270 7.46 10.67 24.70
C ARG A 270 7.36 10.14 23.27
N TYR A 271 6.85 10.96 22.37
CA TYR A 271 6.55 10.58 21.01
C TYR A 271 7.14 11.54 19.99
N SER A 272 7.70 10.99 18.93
CA SER A 272 8.06 11.69 17.71
C SER A 272 7.76 10.77 16.54
N ILE A 273 6.89 11.19 15.61
CA ILE A 273 6.51 10.33 14.48
C ILE A 273 7.71 9.92 13.62
N LEU A 274 8.70 10.82 13.44
CA LEU A 274 9.90 10.47 12.68
C LEU A 274 10.71 9.38 13.38
N ASN A 275 10.82 9.45 14.72
CA ASN A 275 11.48 8.39 15.48
C ASN A 275 10.80 7.03 15.28
N GLU A 276 9.47 7.02 15.29
CA GLU A 276 8.70 5.77 15.08
C GLU A 276 8.92 5.21 13.66
N ILE A 277 8.89 6.08 12.63
CA ILE A 277 9.13 5.68 11.24
C ILE A 277 10.57 5.17 11.04
N GLU A 278 11.56 5.87 11.57
CA GLU A 278 12.99 5.53 11.38
C GLU A 278 13.41 4.28 12.16
N ASN A 279 12.72 3.96 13.25
CA ASN A 279 13.03 2.83 14.12
C ASN A 279 11.99 1.70 14.04
N SER A 280 11.25 1.60 12.94
CA SER A 280 10.35 0.48 12.66
C SER A 280 10.45 0.07 11.20
N SER A 281 10.08 -1.19 10.91
CA SER A 281 10.03 -1.71 9.55
C SER A 281 8.87 -2.67 9.36
N ASN A 282 8.23 -2.63 8.19
CA ASN A 282 7.19 -3.54 7.77
C ASN A 282 7.44 -3.91 6.29
N GLU A 283 8.26 -4.92 6.11
CA GLU A 283 8.69 -5.40 4.81
C GLU A 283 7.93 -6.66 4.41
N TYR A 284 7.61 -6.75 3.13
CA TYR A 284 6.92 -7.88 2.54
C TYR A 284 7.67 -8.34 1.31
N ASP A 285 8.06 -9.61 1.31
CA ASP A 285 8.64 -10.33 0.19
C ASP A 285 7.70 -11.46 -0.25
N GLY A 286 7.22 -11.38 -1.49
CA GLY A 286 6.31 -12.37 -2.08
C GLY A 286 6.88 -12.95 -3.36
N SER A 287 6.69 -14.24 -3.56
CA SER A 287 6.97 -14.89 -4.85
C SER A 287 5.91 -15.93 -5.17
N THR A 288 5.49 -15.95 -6.43
CA THR A 288 4.53 -16.95 -6.92
C THR A 288 5.03 -17.50 -8.24
N ILE A 289 4.90 -18.80 -8.41
CA ILE A 289 5.09 -19.49 -9.69
C ILE A 289 3.90 -20.39 -9.92
N GLY A 290 3.32 -20.29 -11.12
CA GLY A 290 2.24 -21.14 -11.60
C GLY A 290 2.64 -21.82 -12.92
N ALA A 291 2.24 -23.06 -13.09
CA ALA A 291 2.39 -23.77 -14.35
C ALA A 291 1.13 -24.60 -14.61
N MET A 292 0.65 -24.60 -15.84
CA MET A 292 -0.50 -25.39 -16.30
C MET A 292 -0.13 -26.08 -17.61
N LEU A 293 -0.50 -27.36 -17.71
CA LEU A 293 -0.44 -28.12 -18.93
C LEU A 293 -1.84 -28.72 -19.18
N GLU A 294 -2.39 -28.45 -20.35
CA GLU A 294 -3.62 -29.07 -20.86
C GLU A 294 -3.29 -29.86 -22.11
N VAL A 295 -3.73 -31.10 -22.19
CA VAL A 295 -3.66 -31.92 -23.39
C VAL A 295 -5.07 -32.25 -23.83
N LYS A 296 -5.38 -31.90 -25.08
CA LYS A 296 -6.66 -32.16 -25.71
C LYS A 296 -6.48 -33.19 -26.84
N VAL A 297 -7.31 -34.24 -26.80
CA VAL A 297 -7.34 -35.32 -27.80
C VAL A 297 -8.74 -35.38 -28.42
N THR A 298 -8.81 -35.27 -29.76
CA THR A 298 -10.06 -35.36 -30.55
C THR A 298 -10.00 -36.62 -31.43
N PRO A 299 -10.25 -37.81 -30.86
CA PRO A 299 -10.03 -39.09 -31.58
C PRO A 299 -10.98 -39.28 -32.74
N ILE A 300 -12.21 -38.77 -32.64
CA ILE A 300 -13.24 -38.75 -33.69
C ILE A 300 -13.98 -37.42 -33.67
N THR A 301 -14.59 -37.06 -34.78
CA THR A 301 -15.40 -35.84 -34.89
C THR A 301 -16.52 -35.84 -33.86
N GLY A 302 -16.58 -34.79 -33.02
CA GLY A 302 -17.60 -34.64 -31.99
C GLY A 302 -17.23 -35.22 -30.61
N LEU A 303 -16.05 -35.85 -30.44
CA LEU A 303 -15.54 -36.30 -29.15
C LEU A 303 -14.23 -35.61 -28.82
N ASP A 304 -14.25 -34.72 -27.84
CA ASP A 304 -13.11 -34.04 -27.28
C ASP A 304 -12.83 -34.57 -25.86
N ILE A 305 -11.60 -35.01 -25.62
CA ILE A 305 -11.12 -35.44 -24.31
C ILE A 305 -10.00 -34.49 -23.89
N SER A 306 -10.18 -33.77 -22.78
CA SER A 306 -9.15 -32.88 -22.22
C SER A 306 -8.70 -33.37 -20.85
N VAL A 307 -7.37 -33.36 -20.65
CA VAL A 307 -6.75 -33.58 -19.36
C VAL A 307 -5.89 -32.38 -19.05
N SER A 308 -6.07 -31.80 -17.88
CA SER A 308 -5.27 -30.67 -17.42
C SER A 308 -4.65 -30.93 -16.04
N GLY A 309 -3.42 -30.47 -15.88
CA GLY A 309 -2.74 -30.41 -14.60
C GLY A 309 -2.22 -29.00 -14.34
N ASN A 310 -2.31 -28.57 -13.09
CA ASN A 310 -1.75 -27.29 -12.67
C ASN A 310 -0.88 -27.44 -11.43
N TYR A 311 0.15 -26.61 -11.36
CA TYR A 311 1.02 -26.46 -10.22
C TYR A 311 1.10 -24.99 -9.84
N ASN A 312 0.86 -24.68 -8.57
CA ASN A 312 1.03 -23.32 -8.04
C ASN A 312 1.82 -23.39 -6.73
N ARG A 313 2.81 -22.53 -6.63
CA ARG A 313 3.56 -22.32 -5.39
C ARG A 313 3.63 -20.83 -5.10
N SER A 314 3.22 -20.44 -3.90
CA SER A 314 3.36 -19.09 -3.40
C SER A 314 4.11 -19.10 -2.08
N ASN A 315 5.11 -18.25 -1.97
CA ASN A 315 5.82 -17.98 -0.73
C ASN A 315 5.61 -16.52 -0.38
N THR A 316 5.36 -16.26 0.89
CA THR A 316 5.22 -14.91 1.42
C THR A 316 5.98 -14.85 2.73
N LEU A 317 6.84 -13.86 2.85
CA LEU A 317 7.50 -13.47 4.09
C LEU A 317 7.09 -12.03 4.41
N GLN A 318 6.59 -11.80 5.59
CA GLN A 318 6.36 -10.46 6.12
C GLN A 318 7.15 -10.33 7.40
N GLU A 319 8.01 -9.33 7.45
CA GLU A 319 8.82 -9.00 8.60
C GLU A 319 8.39 -7.66 9.16
N GLN A 320 8.00 -7.65 10.42
CA GLN A 320 7.61 -6.45 11.15
C GLN A 320 8.43 -6.37 12.43
N TRP A 321 9.06 -5.22 12.67
CA TRP A 321 9.78 -5.02 13.91
C TRP A 321 9.68 -3.56 14.38
N TRP A 322 9.73 -3.40 15.70
CA TRP A 322 9.86 -2.15 16.38
C TRP A 322 11.20 -2.10 17.11
N GLY A 323 11.99 -1.07 16.87
CA GLY A 323 13.26 -0.85 17.55
C GLY A 323 13.06 -0.40 18.99
N GLU A 324 14.07 -0.63 19.83
CA GLU A 324 14.07 -0.28 21.26
C GLU A 324 13.83 1.21 21.54
N LYS A 325 14.09 2.09 20.56
CA LYS A 325 13.89 3.55 20.67
C LYS A 325 12.43 3.98 20.39
N THR A 326 11.59 3.09 19.93
CA THR A 326 10.18 3.42 19.69
C THR A 326 9.40 3.43 20.99
N HIS A 327 8.31 4.21 21.02
CA HIS A 327 7.42 4.21 22.18
C HIS A 327 6.70 2.86 22.39
N TYR A 328 6.70 2.00 21.38
CA TYR A 328 6.03 0.70 21.40
C TYR A 328 6.81 -0.33 22.24
N VAL A 329 8.13 -0.15 22.35
CA VAL A 329 9.04 -1.07 23.06
C VAL A 329 9.59 -0.42 24.34
N ALA A 330 9.71 0.90 24.40
CA ALA A 330 10.32 1.67 25.49
C ALA A 330 9.51 1.69 26.82
#